data_ce83834bec2d02c59bfe6b3d2741e165
#
_entry.id   ce83834bec2d02c59bfe6b3d2741e165
#
_cell.length_a   1.000
_cell.length_b   1.000
_cell.length_c   1.000
_cell.angle_alpha   90.00
_cell.angle_beta   90.00
_cell.angle_gamma   90.00
#
_symmetry.space_group_name_H-M   'P 1'
#
loop_
_entity.id
_entity.type
_entity.pdbx_description
1 polymer ?
#
loop_
_entity_poly.entity_id
_entity_poly.type
_entity_poly.pdbx_seq_one_letter_code
_entity_poly.pdbx_strand_id
1 'polypeptide(L)'
;YMENLEMSALADQFGFSYHYLSSYFNRQAREGFSEYLNKIRVEKAEELLRDTDWTIARISEAVGYSDQGYFSRVFKRHTGYTPSGYRRKQR
;
A
#
# COMPACT_ATOMS: atom_id res chain seq x y z
N TYR A 1 9.09 -3.78 7.55
CA TYR A 1 9.41 -3.14 6.38
C TYR A 1 9.21 -1.75 6.71
N MET A 2 9.62 -1.19 6.32
CA MET A 2 9.65 0.08 6.06
C MET A 2 8.52 0.88 6.52
N GLU A 3 7.75 0.40 7.47
CA GLU A 3 6.70 1.20 8.03
C GLU A 3 7.27 2.49 8.62
N ASN A 4 8.42 2.37 9.30
CA ASN A 4 9.07 3.55 9.85
C ASN A 4 9.60 4.47 8.76
N LEU A 5 10.11 3.89 7.69
CA LEU A 5 10.59 4.68 6.58
C LEU A 5 9.47 5.43 5.91
N GLU A 6 8.32 4.78 5.77
CA GLU A 6 7.19 5.42 5.13
C GLU A 6 6.64 6.55 5.98
N MET A 7 6.65 6.36 7.29
CA MET A 7 6.19 7.44 8.16
C MET A 7 7.15 8.62 8.12
N SER A 8 8.44 8.36 8.01
CA SER A 8 9.42 9.44 7.86
C SER A 8 9.21 10.20 6.58
N ALA A 9 8.91 9.48 5.51
CA ALA A 9 8.66 10.14 4.23
C ALA A 9 7.43 11.01 4.30
N LEU A 10 6.38 10.55 4.98
CA LEU A 10 5.19 11.35 5.17
C LEU A 10 5.48 12.61 5.98
N ALA A 11 6.27 12.47 7.03
CA ALA A 11 6.63 13.59 7.87
C ALA A 11 7.37 14.64 7.06
N ASP A 12 8.33 14.20 6.27
CA ASP A 12 9.09 15.13 5.43
C ASP A 12 8.19 15.82 4.42
N GLN A 13 7.30 15.07 3.82
CA GLN A 13 6.42 15.58 2.80
C GLN A 13 5.50 16.68 3.32
N PHE A 14 5.00 16.50 4.53
CA PHE A 14 4.04 17.44 5.09
C PHE A 14 4.65 18.44 6.05
N GLY A 15 5.95 18.37 6.28
CA GLY A 15 6.61 19.34 7.13
C GLY A 15 6.40 19.08 8.61
N PHE A 16 5.98 17.89 9.00
CA PHE A 16 5.83 17.52 10.39
C PHE A 16 7.02 16.70 10.83
N SER A 17 7.30 16.72 12.13
CA SER A 17 8.35 15.86 12.64
C SER A 17 7.83 14.42 12.66
N TYR A 18 8.75 13.50 12.44
CA TYR A 18 8.41 12.09 12.51
C TYR A 18 7.79 11.74 13.86
N HIS A 19 8.34 12.32 14.90
CA HIS A 19 7.87 12.06 16.25
C HIS A 19 6.41 12.48 16.41
N TYR A 20 6.07 13.64 15.89
CA TYR A 20 4.71 14.13 15.95
C TYR A 20 3.75 13.19 15.24
N LEU A 21 4.08 12.81 14.02
CA LEU A 21 3.23 11.92 13.25
C LEU A 21 3.10 10.56 13.92
N SER A 22 4.19 10.06 14.45
CA SER A 22 4.18 8.76 15.12
C SER A 22 3.25 8.78 16.32
N SER A 23 3.32 9.83 17.13
CA SER A 23 2.44 9.96 18.27
C SER A 23 1.00 10.07 17.86
N TYR A 24 0.75 10.89 16.85
CA TYR A 24 -0.61 11.11 16.40
C TYR A 24 -1.26 9.80 15.92
N PHE A 25 -0.57 9.10 15.03
CA PHE A 25 -1.13 7.88 14.48
C PHE A 25 -1.21 6.75 15.50
N ASN A 26 -0.29 6.70 16.42
CA ASN A 26 -0.34 5.66 17.45
C ASN A 26 -1.53 5.87 18.37
N ARG A 27 -1.88 7.10 18.61
CA ARG A 27 -2.99 7.39 19.49
C ARG A 27 -4.32 7.32 18.83
N GLN A 28 -4.38 7.88 17.62
CA GLN A 28 -5.64 8.04 16.97
C GLN A 28 -6.03 6.87 16.17
N ALA A 29 -5.14 6.39 15.43
CA ALA A 29 -5.56 5.47 14.45
C ALA A 29 -4.37 4.83 13.82
N ARG A 30 -3.72 4.05 14.63
CA ARG A 30 -2.72 3.19 14.05
C ARG A 30 -3.34 2.43 12.88
N GLU A 31 -4.59 1.99 13.07
CA GLU A 31 -5.31 1.35 11.99
C GLU A 31 -5.59 2.28 10.84
N GLY A 32 -5.89 3.53 11.16
CA GLY A 32 -6.14 4.51 10.13
C GLY A 32 -4.92 4.75 9.27
N PHE A 33 -3.75 4.79 9.90
CA PHE A 33 -2.52 4.98 9.15
C PHE A 33 -2.24 3.78 8.27
N SER A 34 -2.43 2.57 8.82
CA SER A 34 -2.21 1.35 8.03
C SER A 34 -3.16 1.28 6.85
N GLU A 35 -4.41 1.64 7.06
CA GLU A 35 -5.37 1.65 5.97
C GLU A 35 -5.00 2.66 4.91
N TYR A 36 -4.53 3.82 5.31
CA TYR A 36 -4.12 4.83 4.37
C TYR A 36 -2.94 4.35 3.53
N LEU A 37 -1.97 3.72 4.17
CA LEU A 37 -0.83 3.15 3.45
C LEU A 37 -1.28 2.06 2.50
N ASN A 38 -2.18 1.20 2.95
CA ASN A 38 -2.69 0.14 2.09
C ASN A 38 -3.40 0.72 0.88
N LYS A 39 -4.14 1.79 1.09
CA LYS A 39 -4.83 2.43 -0.02
C LYS A 39 -3.85 2.93 -1.07
N ILE A 40 -2.79 3.60 -0.62
CA ILE A 40 -1.78 4.12 -1.53
C ILE A 40 -1.08 2.99 -2.27
N ARG A 41 -0.75 1.93 -1.53
CA ARG A 41 -0.08 0.79 -2.13
C ARG A 41 -0.95 0.09 -3.15
N VAL A 42 -2.24 -0.03 -2.85
CA VAL A 42 -3.19 -0.65 -3.78
C VAL A 42 -3.31 0.19 -5.04
N GLU A 43 -3.39 1.51 -4.90
CA GLU A 43 -3.48 2.39 -6.07
C GLU A 43 -2.26 2.24 -6.96
N LYS A 44 -1.09 2.13 -6.35
CA LYS A 44 0.12 1.91 -7.14
C LYS A 44 0.10 0.55 -7.81
N ALA A 45 -0.40 -0.46 -7.11
CA ALA A 45 -0.51 -1.79 -7.68
C ALA A 45 -1.48 -1.80 -8.87
N GLU A 46 -2.58 -1.07 -8.76
CA GLU A 46 -3.51 -0.96 -9.89
C GLU A 46 -2.82 -0.41 -11.12
N GLU A 47 -2.00 0.60 -10.91
CA GLU A 47 -1.23 1.19 -11.99
C GLU A 47 -0.32 0.17 -12.65
N LEU A 48 0.43 -0.56 -11.83
CA LEU A 48 1.35 -1.55 -12.35
C LEU A 48 0.65 -2.71 -13.02
N LEU A 49 -0.49 -3.12 -12.49
CA LEU A 49 -1.29 -4.18 -13.12
C LEU A 49 -1.79 -3.76 -14.48
N ARG A 50 -2.16 -2.50 -14.61
CA ARG A 50 -2.70 -1.98 -15.85
C ARG A 50 -1.61 -1.71 -16.88
N ASP A 51 -0.49 -1.16 -16.42
CA ASP A 51 0.51 -0.62 -17.33
C ASP A 51 1.72 -1.52 -17.59
N THR A 52 1.84 -2.63 -16.88
CA THR A 52 2.98 -3.52 -17.06
C THR A 52 2.53 -4.96 -17.19
N ASP A 53 3.46 -5.82 -17.58
CA ASP A 53 3.26 -7.27 -17.57
C ASP A 53 3.93 -7.93 -16.39
N TRP A 54 4.30 -7.16 -15.38
CA TRP A 54 4.95 -7.71 -14.21
C TRP A 54 4.08 -8.76 -13.54
N THR A 55 4.71 -9.75 -12.96
CA THR A 55 3.98 -10.78 -12.24
C THR A 55 3.36 -10.19 -11.00
N ILE A 56 2.33 -10.85 -10.51
CA ILE A 56 1.67 -10.41 -9.27
C ILE A 56 2.67 -10.39 -8.12
N ALA A 57 3.55 -11.40 -8.06
CA ALA A 57 4.55 -11.45 -7.01
C ALA A 57 5.48 -10.24 -7.07
N ARG A 58 5.90 -9.87 -8.26
CA ARG A 58 6.78 -8.72 -8.42
C ARG A 58 6.08 -7.43 -8.02
N ILE A 59 4.83 -7.28 -8.40
CA ILE A 59 4.07 -6.10 -8.06
C ILE A 59 3.88 -6.02 -6.54
N SER A 60 3.52 -7.14 -5.92
CA SER A 60 3.35 -7.20 -4.49
C SER A 60 4.60 -6.68 -3.78
N GLU A 61 5.75 -7.17 -4.20
CA GLU A 61 7.01 -6.76 -3.61
C GLU A 61 7.30 -5.29 -3.87
N ALA A 62 7.06 -4.86 -5.09
CA ALA A 62 7.36 -3.48 -5.49
C ALA A 62 6.54 -2.46 -4.70
N VAL A 63 5.32 -2.80 -4.35
CA VAL A 63 4.49 -1.86 -3.61
C VAL A 63 4.61 -2.05 -2.10
N GLY A 64 5.49 -2.95 -1.64
CA GLY A 64 5.85 -2.98 -0.24
C GLY A 64 5.30 -4.12 0.59
N TYR A 65 4.80 -5.17 -0.05
CA TYR A 65 4.30 -6.35 0.68
C TYR A 65 5.27 -7.49 0.53
N SER A 66 5.67 -8.07 1.64
CA SER A 66 6.55 -9.24 1.59
C SER A 66 5.77 -10.54 1.39
N ASP A 67 4.47 -10.50 1.66
CA ASP A 67 3.60 -11.67 1.57
C ASP A 67 2.58 -11.43 0.48
N GLN A 68 2.70 -12.15 -0.63
CA GLN A 68 1.80 -11.96 -1.74
C GLN A 68 0.35 -12.33 -1.38
N GLY A 69 0.17 -13.32 -0.51
CA GLY A 69 -1.17 -13.69 -0.08
C GLY A 69 -1.86 -12.55 0.66
N TYR A 70 -1.11 -11.90 1.53
CA TYR A 70 -1.65 -10.76 2.26
C TYR A 70 -1.95 -9.62 1.30
N PHE A 71 -1.05 -9.36 0.36
CA PHE A 71 -1.27 -8.33 -0.65
C PHE A 71 -2.57 -8.60 -1.39
N SER A 72 -2.79 -9.84 -1.81
CA SER A 72 -3.99 -10.18 -2.57
C SER A 72 -5.26 -9.92 -1.75
N ARG A 73 -5.22 -10.24 -0.46
CA ARG A 73 -6.37 -10.00 0.40
C ARG A 73 -6.65 -8.50 0.56
N VAL A 74 -5.59 -7.72 0.76
CA VAL A 74 -5.74 -6.28 0.89
C VAL A 74 -6.26 -5.68 -0.41
N PHE A 75 -5.69 -6.11 -1.52
CA PHE A 75 -6.10 -5.61 -2.82
C PHE A 75 -7.58 -5.90 -3.07
N LYS A 76 -8.01 -7.12 -2.78
CA LYS A 76 -9.40 -7.47 -2.99
C LYS A 76 -10.32 -6.69 -2.07
N ARG A 77 -9.91 -6.46 -0.84
CA ARG A 77 -10.71 -5.68 0.10
C ARG A 77 -10.91 -4.26 -0.40
N HIS A 78 -9.88 -3.67 -1.01
CA HIS A 78 -9.96 -2.29 -1.46
C HIS A 78 -10.60 -2.12 -2.83
N THR A 79 -10.47 -3.10 -3.71
CA THR A 79 -10.94 -2.95 -5.09
C THR A 79 -12.11 -3.85 -5.45
N GLY A 80 -12.34 -4.89 -4.67
CA GLY A 80 -13.36 -5.87 -5.00
C GLY A 80 -12.87 -6.97 -5.92
N TYR A 81 -11.63 -6.92 -6.36
CA TYR A 81 -11.06 -7.90 -7.28
C TYR A 81 -9.74 -8.42 -6.77
N THR A 82 -9.41 -9.67 -7.10
CA THR A 82 -8.05 -10.13 -6.88
C THR A 82 -7.14 -9.39 -7.86
N PRO A 83 -5.83 -9.32 -7.60
CA PRO A 83 -4.94 -8.66 -8.56
C PRO A 83 -5.03 -9.25 -9.96
N SER A 84 -5.08 -10.59 -10.07
CA SER A 84 -5.21 -11.23 -11.38
C SER A 84 -6.53 -10.89 -12.04
N GLY A 85 -7.60 -10.90 -11.24
CA GLY A 85 -8.92 -10.56 -11.76
C GLY A 85 -8.98 -9.13 -12.25
N TYR A 86 -8.35 -8.23 -11.50
CA TYR A 86 -8.30 -6.83 -11.88
C TYR A 86 -7.60 -6.66 -13.23
N ARG A 87 -6.46 -7.34 -13.38
CA ARG A 87 -5.70 -7.25 -14.63
C ARG A 87 -6.51 -7.74 -15.81
N ARG A 88 -7.21 -8.86 -15.62
CA ARG A 88 -8.05 -9.39 -16.71
C ARG A 88 -9.15 -8.41 -17.08
N LYS A 89 -9.72 -7.76 -16.09
CA LYS A 89 -10.78 -6.81 -16.34
C LYS A 89 -10.28 -5.60 -17.10
N GLN A 90 -9.05 -5.20 -16.86
CA GLN A 90 -8.48 -4.03 -17.52
C GLN A 90 -8.03 -4.32 -18.94
N ARG A 91 -7.88 -5.58 -19.28
CA ARG A 91 -7.48 -5.98 -20.62
C ARG A 91 -8.60 -6.66 -21.35
#